data_8887b9b99e126057f89967e2f05c607b
#
_entry.id   8887b9b99e126057f89967e2f05c607b
#
_cell.length_a   1.000
_cell.length_b   1.000
_cell.length_c   1.000
_cell.angle_alpha   90.00
_cell.angle_beta   90.00
_cell.angle_gamma   90.00
#
_symmetry.space_group_name_H-M   'P 1'
#
loop_
_entity.id
_entity.type
_entity.pdbx_description
1 polymer ?
#
loop_
_entity_poly.entity_id
_entity_poly.type
_entity_poly.pdbx_seq_one_letter_code
_entity_poly.pdbx_strand_id
1 'polypeptide(L)'
;MDEVGLGKTVEAGIVLKEYLLRGAVRTALILVPASLCEQWRAELWEKFELDFVVSRGPAGQWGRHPLVISSLETARHERHRRRVRGANYDMVVVDEAHRLRNHLTLGWKFINDLNPRYLLLCTATPVQNDLRELYNLVTLVRPGTVGTFSQFRRDFLSGHDKRTPRNTPRLRRLLQSVMIRTRRTDTQLTFAPRKVETLWIPQSVAERALYRQISEFVADAVHGDSGQPGKPHYFTLMVLQKEMGSSWAAACGTLVKLAAHPDGLDPKHVKAFAERARVLSEDPSKLRTLLRSIDSLKGEKAIVFTQFRATQDAIVAALREAGRSTAVFHGEMGWREKEEALDRFRQHEQVLVSTEAGGEGRNLQFARNVINYDLPWNPMRLEQRIGRVHRLGQEHPVRVINLVARGTIEAYVLEILERKIRMFELVVGEMEDILGAWNTHGSFEDEVFRRWTESHSPRVRKKRFGELAQNLVTARKLYQQQRDSQSWLFRGGPGSDEEHES
;
A
#
# COMPACT_ATOMS: atom_id res chain seq x y z
N MET A 1 -12.28 13.31 -4.18
CA MET A 1 -10.97 13.02 -3.53
C MET A 1 -11.23 12.55 -2.10
N ASP A 2 -11.56 11.29 -1.95
CA ASP A 2 -12.05 10.76 -0.68
C ASP A 2 -11.02 9.90 0.00
N GLU A 3 -11.05 9.89 1.33
CA GLU A 3 -10.16 9.04 2.12
C GLU A 3 -10.31 7.57 1.74
N VAL A 4 -9.25 6.80 1.96
CA VAL A 4 -9.23 5.36 1.64
C VAL A 4 -10.40 4.65 2.35
N GLY A 5 -11.16 3.84 1.61
CA GLY A 5 -12.29 3.06 2.14
C GLY A 5 -13.64 3.77 2.16
N LEU A 6 -13.77 5.00 1.66
CA LEU A 6 -15.05 5.71 1.52
C LEU A 6 -15.83 5.35 0.25
N GLY A 7 -15.33 4.43 -0.57
CA GLY A 7 -16.07 3.93 -1.72
C GLY A 7 -15.86 4.71 -3.02
N LYS A 8 -14.65 5.18 -3.29
CA LYS A 8 -14.30 5.89 -4.56
C LYS A 8 -14.81 5.19 -5.82
N THR A 9 -14.78 3.86 -5.87
CA THR A 9 -15.34 3.05 -6.97
C THR A 9 -16.86 3.28 -7.09
N VAL A 10 -17.55 3.34 -5.95
CA VAL A 10 -19.00 3.54 -5.91
C VAL A 10 -19.35 4.94 -6.39
N GLU A 11 -18.65 5.97 -5.94
CA GLU A 11 -18.85 7.35 -6.39
C GLU A 11 -18.62 7.49 -7.89
N ALA A 12 -17.51 6.93 -8.39
CA ALA A 12 -17.24 6.91 -9.82
C ALA A 12 -18.32 6.13 -10.59
N GLY A 13 -18.83 5.03 -10.04
CA GLY A 13 -19.92 4.24 -10.60
C GLY A 13 -21.23 5.02 -10.68
N ILE A 14 -21.60 5.78 -9.64
CA ILE A 14 -22.77 6.66 -9.63
C ILE A 14 -22.68 7.71 -10.75
N VAL A 15 -21.54 8.39 -10.83
CA VAL A 15 -21.31 9.42 -11.86
C VAL A 15 -21.38 8.80 -13.25
N LEU A 16 -20.71 7.67 -13.48
CA LEU A 16 -20.73 6.94 -14.76
C LEU A 16 -22.16 6.53 -15.14
N LYS A 17 -22.91 5.90 -14.23
CA LYS A 17 -24.29 5.45 -14.48
C LYS A 17 -25.19 6.61 -14.85
N GLU A 18 -25.11 7.72 -14.12
CA GLU A 18 -25.91 8.92 -14.36
C GLU A 18 -25.62 9.52 -15.74
N TYR A 19 -24.35 9.69 -16.12
CA TYR A 19 -23.97 10.26 -17.41
C TYR A 19 -24.30 9.34 -18.59
N LEU A 20 -24.21 8.02 -18.40
CA LEU A 20 -24.65 7.03 -19.39
C LEU A 20 -26.17 7.06 -19.59
N LEU A 21 -26.96 7.10 -18.49
CA LEU A 21 -28.42 7.19 -18.53
C LEU A 21 -28.91 8.47 -19.21
N ARG A 22 -28.24 9.59 -18.95
CA ARG A 22 -28.55 10.89 -19.61
C ARG A 22 -28.10 10.94 -21.09
N GLY A 23 -27.40 9.92 -21.59
CA GLY A 23 -26.81 9.92 -22.92
C GLY A 23 -25.70 10.97 -23.13
N ALA A 24 -25.19 11.56 -22.05
CA ALA A 24 -24.08 12.52 -22.10
C ALA A 24 -22.73 11.83 -22.33
N VAL A 25 -22.63 10.55 -21.99
CA VAL A 25 -21.49 9.66 -22.21
C VAL A 25 -21.98 8.40 -22.89
N ARG A 26 -21.28 7.97 -23.94
CA ARG A 26 -21.53 6.71 -24.65
C ARG A 26 -20.33 5.76 -24.52
N THR A 27 -19.13 6.32 -24.38
CA THR A 27 -17.88 5.58 -24.30
C THR A 27 -17.11 5.99 -23.05
N ALA A 28 -16.61 5.00 -22.28
CA ALA A 28 -15.84 5.28 -21.08
C ALA A 28 -14.60 4.39 -20.97
N LEU A 29 -13.49 4.98 -20.54
CA LEU A 29 -12.25 4.30 -20.22
C LEU A 29 -11.94 4.48 -18.73
N ILE A 30 -11.79 3.37 -18.01
CA ILE A 30 -11.36 3.37 -16.61
C ILE A 30 -9.93 2.86 -16.54
N LEU A 31 -9.05 3.67 -15.96
CA LEU A 31 -7.63 3.39 -15.78
C LEU A 31 -7.34 3.19 -14.29
N VAL A 32 -6.96 1.97 -13.92
CA VAL A 32 -6.74 1.55 -12.54
C VAL A 32 -5.42 0.79 -12.41
N PRO A 33 -4.89 0.55 -11.20
CA PRO A 33 -3.81 -0.44 -11.03
C PRO A 33 -4.19 -1.79 -11.62
N ALA A 34 -3.21 -2.50 -12.21
CA ALA A 34 -3.48 -3.76 -12.92
C ALA A 34 -4.18 -4.82 -12.06
N SER A 35 -3.87 -4.85 -10.75
CA SER A 35 -4.50 -5.74 -9.77
C SER A 35 -5.98 -5.41 -9.49
N LEU A 36 -6.43 -4.18 -9.78
CA LEU A 36 -7.79 -3.73 -9.49
C LEU A 36 -8.75 -3.83 -10.68
N CYS A 37 -8.27 -4.13 -11.89
CA CYS A 37 -9.10 -4.14 -13.09
C CYS A 37 -10.35 -5.04 -12.95
N GLU A 38 -10.20 -6.25 -12.46
CA GLU A 38 -11.33 -7.17 -12.30
C GLU A 38 -12.25 -6.79 -11.14
N GLN A 39 -11.68 -6.28 -10.05
CA GLN A 39 -12.50 -5.77 -8.94
C GLN A 39 -13.40 -4.62 -9.41
N TRP A 40 -12.84 -3.64 -10.12
CA TRP A 40 -13.63 -2.54 -10.69
C TRP A 40 -14.73 -3.06 -11.61
N ARG A 41 -14.41 -4.04 -12.48
CA ARG A 41 -15.39 -4.66 -13.35
C ARG A 41 -16.53 -5.31 -12.57
N ALA A 42 -16.18 -6.14 -11.56
CA ALA A 42 -17.16 -6.82 -10.73
C ALA A 42 -18.05 -5.83 -9.95
N GLU A 43 -17.46 -4.84 -9.29
CA GLU A 43 -18.20 -3.83 -8.53
C GLU A 43 -19.13 -2.98 -9.41
N LEU A 44 -18.69 -2.62 -10.61
CA LEU A 44 -19.52 -1.86 -11.56
C LEU A 44 -20.67 -2.68 -12.10
N TRP A 45 -20.45 -3.98 -12.31
CA TRP A 45 -21.53 -4.90 -12.70
C TRP A 45 -22.51 -5.14 -11.56
N GLU A 46 -22.03 -5.55 -10.39
CA GLU A 46 -22.88 -5.91 -9.24
C GLU A 46 -23.74 -4.75 -8.72
N LYS A 47 -23.16 -3.54 -8.66
CA LYS A 47 -23.83 -2.39 -8.07
C LYS A 47 -24.57 -1.48 -9.07
N PHE A 48 -24.13 -1.48 -10.31
CA PHE A 48 -24.60 -0.53 -11.32
C PHE A 48 -25.06 -1.18 -12.63
N GLU A 49 -24.89 -2.50 -12.78
CA GLU A 49 -25.20 -3.24 -14.02
C GLU A 49 -24.48 -2.65 -15.25
N LEU A 50 -23.24 -2.17 -15.05
CA LEU A 50 -22.41 -1.63 -16.12
C LEU A 50 -21.44 -2.70 -16.61
N ASP A 51 -21.65 -3.13 -17.87
CA ASP A 51 -20.85 -4.15 -18.52
C ASP A 51 -19.55 -3.60 -19.10
N PHE A 52 -18.50 -3.59 -18.29
CA PHE A 52 -17.16 -3.20 -18.70
C PHE A 52 -16.32 -4.40 -19.11
N VAL A 53 -15.56 -4.26 -20.17
CA VAL A 53 -14.56 -5.28 -20.58
C VAL A 53 -13.15 -4.86 -20.10
N VAL A 54 -12.40 -5.83 -19.57
CA VAL A 54 -11.01 -5.61 -19.18
C VAL A 54 -10.09 -5.82 -20.37
N SER A 55 -9.42 -4.75 -20.81
CA SER A 55 -8.48 -4.82 -21.93
C SER A 55 -7.08 -5.18 -21.43
N ARG A 56 -6.59 -6.36 -21.85
CA ARG A 56 -5.27 -6.89 -21.55
C ARG A 56 -4.57 -7.33 -22.84
N GLY A 57 -3.30 -6.96 -22.98
CA GLY A 57 -2.45 -7.45 -24.08
C GLY A 57 -2.69 -6.84 -25.46
N PRO A 58 -2.07 -7.43 -26.51
CA PRO A 58 -1.92 -6.79 -27.83
C PRO A 58 -3.22 -6.61 -28.61
N ALA A 59 -4.21 -7.48 -28.39
CA ALA A 59 -5.51 -7.47 -29.08
C ALA A 59 -6.56 -6.57 -28.40
N GLY A 60 -6.14 -5.70 -27.44
CA GLY A 60 -7.02 -4.92 -26.57
C GLY A 60 -8.32 -4.42 -27.22
N GLN A 61 -9.36 -4.27 -26.40
CA GLN A 61 -10.74 -3.93 -26.82
C GLN A 61 -10.93 -2.43 -27.14
N TRP A 62 -9.81 -1.72 -27.38
CA TRP A 62 -9.77 -0.28 -27.65
C TRP A 62 -10.65 0.11 -28.84
N GLY A 63 -11.66 0.92 -28.59
CA GLY A 63 -12.61 1.37 -29.62
C GLY A 63 -13.55 0.29 -30.17
N ARG A 64 -13.42 -0.96 -29.75
CA ARG A 64 -14.32 -2.07 -30.14
C ARG A 64 -15.47 -2.23 -29.14
N HIS A 65 -15.20 -1.95 -27.86
CA HIS A 65 -16.20 -1.94 -26.81
C HIS A 65 -16.36 -0.53 -26.24
N PRO A 66 -17.60 -0.08 -25.96
CA PRO A 66 -17.83 1.27 -25.47
C PRO A 66 -17.29 1.49 -24.05
N LEU A 67 -17.32 0.47 -23.21
CA LEU A 67 -16.93 0.56 -21.79
C LEU A 67 -15.71 -0.35 -21.54
N VAL A 68 -14.55 0.28 -21.28
CA VAL A 68 -13.27 -0.44 -21.17
C VAL A 68 -12.57 -0.11 -19.85
N ILE A 69 -12.06 -1.15 -19.17
CA ILE A 69 -11.15 -1.02 -18.03
C ILE A 69 -9.77 -1.52 -18.44
N SER A 70 -8.73 -0.82 -18.01
CA SER A 70 -7.34 -1.27 -18.20
C SER A 70 -6.41 -0.70 -17.14
N SER A 71 -5.17 -1.22 -17.09
CA SER A 71 -4.15 -0.54 -16.32
C SER A 71 -3.60 0.66 -17.08
N LEU A 72 -3.19 1.70 -16.34
CA LEU A 72 -2.53 2.87 -16.92
C LEU A 72 -1.27 2.46 -17.69
N GLU A 73 -0.51 1.50 -17.17
CA GLU A 73 0.71 0.98 -17.77
C GLU A 73 0.42 0.32 -19.13
N THR A 74 -0.63 -0.51 -19.18
CA THR A 74 -1.06 -1.16 -20.43
C THR A 74 -1.55 -0.14 -21.45
N ALA A 75 -2.42 0.78 -21.04
CA ALA A 75 -3.03 1.77 -21.94
C ALA A 75 -2.00 2.73 -22.55
N ARG A 76 -1.01 3.17 -21.75
CA ARG A 76 0.06 4.09 -22.22
C ARG A 76 1.17 3.43 -23.03
N HIS A 77 1.24 2.08 -23.03
CA HIS A 77 2.28 1.36 -23.75
C HIS A 77 2.24 1.69 -25.26
N GLU A 78 3.40 1.83 -25.90
CA GLU A 78 3.51 2.27 -27.31
C GLU A 78 2.62 1.50 -28.29
N ARG A 79 2.52 0.18 -28.09
CA ARG A 79 1.67 -0.70 -28.92
C ARG A 79 0.17 -0.40 -28.83
N HIS A 80 -0.30 0.24 -27.73
CA HIS A 80 -1.70 0.51 -27.46
C HIS A 80 -2.05 1.99 -27.54
N ARG A 81 -1.11 2.88 -27.18
CA ARG A 81 -1.31 4.32 -27.05
C ARG A 81 -2.05 4.95 -28.23
N ARG A 82 -1.66 4.62 -29.47
CA ARG A 82 -2.33 5.16 -30.67
C ARG A 82 -3.79 4.72 -30.77
N ARG A 83 -4.10 3.45 -30.48
CA ARG A 83 -5.48 2.91 -30.52
C ARG A 83 -6.35 3.50 -29.42
N VAL A 84 -5.80 3.63 -28.20
CA VAL A 84 -6.50 4.20 -27.07
C VAL A 84 -6.87 5.66 -27.36
N ARG A 85 -5.94 6.44 -27.91
CA ARG A 85 -6.20 7.84 -28.32
C ARG A 85 -7.25 7.91 -29.44
N GLY A 86 -7.14 7.04 -30.43
CA GLY A 86 -8.07 7.02 -31.57
C GLY A 86 -9.48 6.54 -31.21
N ALA A 87 -9.67 5.91 -30.05
CA ALA A 87 -11.00 5.48 -29.57
C ALA A 87 -11.88 6.64 -29.08
N ASN A 88 -11.31 7.81 -28.80
CA ASN A 88 -12.01 9.04 -28.42
C ASN A 88 -13.08 8.82 -27.33
N TYR A 89 -12.66 8.32 -26.17
CA TYR A 89 -13.58 8.10 -25.06
C TYR A 89 -14.20 9.40 -24.55
N ASP A 90 -15.53 9.42 -24.38
CA ASP A 90 -16.26 10.57 -23.83
C ASP A 90 -15.85 10.84 -22.37
N MET A 91 -15.68 9.77 -21.58
CA MET A 91 -15.29 9.85 -20.18
C MET A 91 -14.05 9.00 -19.91
N VAL A 92 -13.10 9.57 -19.17
CA VAL A 92 -11.95 8.85 -18.64
C VAL A 92 -11.95 8.94 -17.11
N VAL A 93 -11.89 7.83 -16.44
CA VAL A 93 -11.74 7.72 -14.97
C VAL A 93 -10.36 7.19 -14.68
N VAL A 94 -9.63 7.86 -13.79
CA VAL A 94 -8.29 7.39 -13.34
C VAL A 94 -8.32 7.18 -11.84
N ASP A 95 -8.15 5.93 -11.42
CA ASP A 95 -7.97 5.61 -10.00
C ASP A 95 -6.49 5.73 -9.60
N GLU A 96 -6.25 5.96 -8.32
CA GLU A 96 -4.93 6.27 -7.77
C GLU A 96 -4.21 7.40 -8.55
N ALA A 97 -4.96 8.46 -8.85
CA ALA A 97 -4.50 9.58 -9.67
C ALA A 97 -3.31 10.37 -9.06
N HIS A 98 -2.93 10.08 -7.81
CA HIS A 98 -1.69 10.58 -7.22
C HIS A 98 -0.44 10.22 -8.05
N ARG A 99 -0.49 9.16 -8.87
CA ARG A 99 0.57 8.79 -9.82
C ARG A 99 0.76 9.82 -10.96
N LEU A 100 -0.20 10.73 -11.14
CA LEU A 100 -0.18 11.78 -12.15
C LEU A 100 0.29 13.14 -11.62
N ARG A 101 0.82 13.22 -10.40
CA ARG A 101 1.27 14.48 -9.76
C ARG A 101 2.42 15.18 -10.50
N ASN A 102 3.24 14.45 -11.26
CA ASN A 102 4.37 14.99 -11.99
C ASN A 102 4.07 15.04 -13.49
N HIS A 103 3.98 16.25 -14.04
CA HIS A 103 3.72 16.50 -15.46
C HIS A 103 4.81 15.99 -16.41
N LEU A 104 6.01 15.68 -15.91
CA LEU A 104 7.09 15.12 -16.71
C LEU A 104 6.92 13.62 -16.97
N THR A 105 6.06 12.94 -16.18
CA THR A 105 5.85 11.49 -16.32
C THR A 105 5.11 11.12 -17.60
N LEU A 106 5.41 9.93 -18.11
CA LEU A 106 4.69 9.37 -19.27
C LEU A 106 3.20 9.18 -19.00
N GLY A 107 2.83 8.88 -17.73
CA GLY A 107 1.43 8.74 -17.32
C GLY A 107 0.67 10.05 -17.45
N TRP A 108 1.19 11.14 -16.90
CA TRP A 108 0.58 12.46 -16.98
C TRP A 108 0.41 12.91 -18.43
N LYS A 109 1.49 12.83 -19.24
CA LYS A 109 1.46 13.18 -20.65
C LYS A 109 0.44 12.38 -21.44
N PHE A 110 0.33 11.09 -21.15
CA PHE A 110 -0.65 10.21 -21.78
C PHE A 110 -2.09 10.63 -21.47
N ILE A 111 -2.42 10.91 -20.21
CA ILE A 111 -3.78 11.35 -19.82
C ILE A 111 -4.09 12.71 -20.44
N ASN A 112 -3.14 13.66 -20.42
CA ASN A 112 -3.29 14.97 -21.05
C ASN A 112 -3.56 14.87 -22.56
N ASP A 113 -2.93 13.89 -23.22
CA ASP A 113 -3.09 13.64 -24.66
C ASP A 113 -4.43 12.97 -25.03
N LEU A 114 -5.15 12.35 -24.08
CA LEU A 114 -6.46 11.70 -24.36
C LEU A 114 -7.57 12.71 -24.61
N ASN A 115 -7.52 13.88 -23.96
CA ASN A 115 -8.48 14.98 -24.07
C ASN A 115 -9.96 14.54 -24.06
N PRO A 116 -10.43 13.78 -23.04
CA PRO A 116 -11.81 13.36 -22.95
C PRO A 116 -12.73 14.52 -22.63
N ARG A 117 -14.02 14.40 -22.97
CA ARG A 117 -15.03 15.41 -22.56
C ARG A 117 -15.19 15.50 -21.05
N TYR A 118 -15.09 14.36 -20.36
CA TYR A 118 -15.16 14.26 -18.90
C TYR A 118 -13.96 13.49 -18.36
N LEU A 119 -13.24 14.10 -17.44
CA LEU A 119 -12.11 13.46 -16.74
C LEU A 119 -12.40 13.42 -15.24
N LEU A 120 -12.42 12.21 -14.67
CA LEU A 120 -12.58 11.97 -13.24
C LEU A 120 -11.28 11.39 -12.68
N LEU A 121 -10.67 12.10 -11.74
CA LEU A 121 -9.46 11.67 -11.04
C LEU A 121 -9.78 11.25 -9.60
N CYS A 122 -9.67 9.96 -9.30
CA CYS A 122 -9.90 9.40 -7.97
C CYS A 122 -8.56 9.27 -7.23
N THR A 123 -8.42 9.91 -6.08
CA THR A 123 -7.24 9.80 -5.22
C THR A 123 -7.59 10.14 -3.77
N ALA A 124 -6.91 9.52 -2.81
CA ALA A 124 -7.02 9.87 -1.40
C ALA A 124 -6.13 11.07 -1.04
N THR A 125 -5.01 11.26 -1.73
CA THR A 125 -3.97 12.23 -1.40
C THR A 125 -3.61 13.08 -2.62
N PRO A 126 -4.27 14.24 -2.83
CA PRO A 126 -3.99 15.11 -4.00
C PRO A 126 -2.67 15.86 -3.91
N VAL A 127 -2.21 16.13 -2.70
CA VAL A 127 -0.95 16.86 -2.43
C VAL A 127 -0.17 16.10 -1.37
N GLN A 128 1.07 15.78 -1.67
CA GLN A 128 1.95 15.08 -0.71
C GLN A 128 3.15 15.97 -0.33
N ASN A 129 3.86 16.50 -1.30
CA ASN A 129 5.14 17.18 -1.07
C ASN A 129 5.13 18.66 -1.47
N ASP A 130 4.38 19.05 -2.49
CA ASP A 130 4.41 20.40 -3.07
C ASP A 130 3.03 20.74 -3.67
N LEU A 131 2.58 21.97 -3.50
CA LEU A 131 1.37 22.48 -4.17
C LEU A 131 1.45 22.41 -5.71
N ARG A 132 2.64 22.24 -6.28
CA ARG A 132 2.82 21.93 -7.71
C ARG A 132 2.12 20.62 -8.10
N GLU A 133 2.05 19.65 -7.20
CA GLU A 133 1.33 18.38 -7.44
C GLU A 133 -0.15 18.65 -7.70
N LEU A 134 -0.75 19.50 -6.87
CA LEU A 134 -2.14 19.94 -7.02
C LEU A 134 -2.33 20.71 -8.32
N TYR A 135 -1.42 21.64 -8.63
CA TYR A 135 -1.43 22.38 -9.89
C TYR A 135 -1.48 21.42 -11.10
N ASN A 136 -0.62 20.40 -11.09
CA ASN A 136 -0.54 19.43 -12.19
C ASN A 136 -1.83 18.59 -12.32
N LEU A 137 -2.46 18.19 -11.22
CA LEU A 137 -3.73 17.45 -11.24
C LEU A 137 -4.90 18.33 -11.69
N VAL A 138 -4.99 19.56 -11.17
CA VAL A 138 -6.05 20.51 -11.56
C VAL A 138 -5.93 20.89 -13.04
N THR A 139 -4.70 21.04 -13.53
CA THR A 139 -4.46 21.34 -14.96
C THR A 139 -4.92 20.20 -15.87
N LEU A 140 -4.84 18.94 -15.44
CA LEU A 140 -5.42 17.82 -16.22
C LEU A 140 -6.94 17.87 -16.28
N VAL A 141 -7.60 18.16 -15.13
CA VAL A 141 -9.07 18.16 -15.04
C VAL A 141 -9.67 19.36 -15.78
N ARG A 142 -9.09 20.55 -15.56
CA ARG A 142 -9.58 21.80 -16.18
C ARG A 142 -8.43 22.75 -16.41
N PRO A 143 -7.84 22.72 -17.62
CA PRO A 143 -6.76 23.63 -18.00
C PRO A 143 -7.17 25.10 -17.81
N GLY A 144 -6.25 25.91 -17.27
CA GLY A 144 -6.47 27.35 -17.08
C GLY A 144 -7.18 27.75 -15.77
N THR A 145 -7.80 26.84 -15.02
CA THR A 145 -8.50 27.16 -13.75
C THR A 145 -7.61 27.88 -12.75
N VAL A 146 -6.35 27.44 -12.64
CA VAL A 146 -5.36 27.99 -11.69
C VAL A 146 -4.31 28.87 -12.39
N GLY A 147 -4.54 29.25 -13.66
CA GLY A 147 -3.64 30.06 -14.49
C GLY A 147 -2.38 29.32 -14.94
N THR A 148 -1.37 30.07 -15.38
CA THR A 148 -0.05 29.49 -15.71
C THR A 148 0.69 29.11 -14.42
N PHE A 149 1.64 28.18 -14.51
CA PHE A 149 2.45 27.79 -13.33
C PHE A 149 3.19 28.98 -12.70
N SER A 150 3.64 29.94 -13.51
CA SER A 150 4.29 31.16 -13.02
C SER A 150 3.32 32.05 -12.22
N GLN A 151 2.08 32.20 -12.68
CA GLN A 151 1.02 32.89 -11.95
C GLN A 151 0.65 32.15 -10.66
N PHE A 152 0.41 30.83 -10.74
CA PHE A 152 0.13 29.97 -9.59
C PHE A 152 1.21 30.07 -8.52
N ARG A 153 2.49 30.02 -8.92
CA ARG A 153 3.62 30.15 -8.02
C ARG A 153 3.63 31.52 -7.33
N ARG A 154 3.41 32.59 -8.07
CA ARG A 154 3.39 33.95 -7.53
C ARG A 154 2.21 34.18 -6.57
N ASP A 155 1.04 33.66 -6.92
CA ASP A 155 -0.21 33.93 -6.19
C ASP A 155 -0.38 33.04 -4.97
N PHE A 156 0.12 31.79 -4.99
CA PHE A 156 -0.16 30.78 -4.00
C PHE A 156 1.06 30.16 -3.31
N LEU A 157 2.28 30.23 -3.86
CA LEU A 157 3.44 29.67 -3.19
C LEU A 157 4.20 30.74 -2.38
N SER A 158 4.56 30.40 -1.12
CA SER A 158 5.49 31.21 -0.32
C SER A 158 6.93 30.81 -0.65
N GLY A 159 7.87 31.77 -0.70
CA GLY A 159 9.24 31.53 -1.13
C GLY A 159 10.02 30.48 -0.33
N HIS A 160 9.67 30.26 0.94
CA HIS A 160 10.34 29.33 1.86
C HIS A 160 9.56 28.04 2.13
N ASP A 161 8.23 28.06 2.03
CA ASP A 161 7.38 26.88 2.26
C ASP A 161 6.56 26.58 0.99
N LYS A 162 6.91 25.49 0.32
CA LYS A 162 6.24 25.03 -0.89
C LYS A 162 4.90 24.33 -0.62
N ARG A 163 4.52 24.17 0.66
CA ARG A 163 3.35 23.40 1.10
C ARG A 163 2.22 24.29 1.60
N THR A 164 2.55 25.42 2.23
CA THR A 164 1.54 26.36 2.77
C THR A 164 1.20 27.44 1.75
N PRO A 165 -0.05 27.48 1.24
CA PRO A 165 -0.42 28.46 0.23
C PRO A 165 -0.56 29.84 0.81
N ARG A 166 -0.15 30.83 0.02
CA ARG A 166 -0.64 32.22 0.19
C ARG A 166 -2.06 32.32 -0.37
N ASN A 167 -2.78 33.35 0.03
CA ASN A 167 -4.09 33.68 -0.52
C ASN A 167 -5.05 32.47 -0.59
N THR A 168 -5.12 31.82 0.49
CA THR A 168 -5.85 30.61 0.78
C THR A 168 -7.33 30.67 0.39
N PRO A 169 -8.11 31.75 0.66
CA PRO A 169 -9.52 31.81 0.28
C PRO A 169 -9.74 31.80 -1.25
N ARG A 170 -8.84 32.44 -1.99
CA ARG A 170 -8.90 32.46 -3.46
C ARG A 170 -8.59 31.07 -4.03
N LEU A 171 -7.55 30.39 -3.51
CA LEU A 171 -7.22 29.04 -3.94
C LEU A 171 -8.40 28.08 -3.66
N ARG A 172 -9.03 28.19 -2.47
CA ARG A 172 -10.19 27.39 -2.10
C ARG A 172 -11.34 27.53 -3.11
N ARG A 173 -11.73 28.77 -3.44
CA ARG A 173 -12.81 29.00 -4.41
C ARG A 173 -12.51 28.38 -5.78
N LEU A 174 -11.26 28.46 -6.25
CA LEU A 174 -10.83 27.84 -7.51
C LEU A 174 -10.92 26.31 -7.44
N LEU A 175 -10.50 25.71 -6.33
CA LEU A 175 -10.51 24.26 -6.16
C LEU A 175 -11.93 23.70 -5.98
N GLN A 176 -12.84 24.40 -5.30
CA GLN A 176 -14.24 23.99 -5.12
C GLN A 176 -14.98 23.76 -6.46
N SER A 177 -14.55 24.43 -7.52
CA SER A 177 -15.15 24.27 -8.86
C SER A 177 -14.72 22.99 -9.59
N VAL A 178 -13.65 22.32 -9.14
CA VAL A 178 -13.06 21.17 -9.82
C VAL A 178 -12.76 19.98 -8.90
N MET A 179 -12.96 20.12 -7.58
CA MET A 179 -12.57 19.12 -6.61
C MET A 179 -13.64 18.94 -5.53
N ILE A 180 -14.03 17.69 -5.31
CA ILE A 180 -14.86 17.26 -4.18
C ILE A 180 -13.97 16.43 -3.26
N ARG A 181 -14.05 16.66 -1.96
CA ARG A 181 -13.35 15.88 -0.93
C ARG A 181 -14.31 15.53 0.19
N THR A 182 -14.42 14.24 0.47
CA THR A 182 -15.15 13.69 1.61
C THR A 182 -14.16 13.11 2.61
N ARG A 183 -14.29 13.47 3.88
CA ARG A 183 -13.51 12.89 4.98
C ARG A 183 -14.37 11.93 5.77
N ARG A 184 -13.77 10.95 6.41
CA ARG A 184 -14.49 10.06 7.35
C ARG A 184 -15.12 10.84 8.51
N THR A 185 -14.46 11.90 8.98
CA THR A 185 -14.99 12.79 10.03
C THR A 185 -16.21 13.58 9.60
N ASP A 186 -16.39 13.80 8.32
CA ASP A 186 -17.50 14.59 7.74
C ASP A 186 -18.70 13.70 7.40
N THR A 187 -18.53 12.40 7.54
CA THR A 187 -19.58 11.39 7.31
C THR A 187 -20.07 10.85 8.64
N GLN A 188 -21.36 10.58 8.77
CA GLN A 188 -21.95 9.87 9.92
C GLN A 188 -21.65 8.36 9.87
N LEU A 189 -20.72 7.92 9.03
CA LEU A 189 -20.40 6.53 8.82
C LEU A 189 -19.54 6.00 9.99
N THR A 190 -20.07 5.03 10.69
CA THR A 190 -19.36 4.34 11.77
C THR A 190 -18.54 3.18 11.22
N PHE A 191 -17.26 3.14 11.56
CA PHE A 191 -16.40 1.99 11.28
C PHE A 191 -16.40 1.05 12.46
N ALA A 192 -16.41 -0.25 12.21
CA ALA A 192 -16.26 -1.23 13.27
C ALA A 192 -14.95 -0.98 14.06
N PRO A 193 -14.93 -1.15 15.39
CA PRO A 193 -13.72 -0.93 16.16
C PRO A 193 -12.63 -1.94 15.76
N ARG A 194 -11.38 -1.48 15.82
CA ARG A 194 -10.18 -2.28 15.54
C ARG A 194 -9.47 -2.60 16.85
N LYS A 195 -9.23 -3.88 17.10
CA LYS A 195 -8.44 -4.38 18.24
C LYS A 195 -7.14 -4.96 17.73
N VAL A 196 -6.03 -4.35 18.11
CA VAL A 196 -4.68 -4.79 17.71
C VAL A 196 -3.97 -5.43 18.89
N GLU A 197 -3.42 -6.61 18.67
CA GLU A 197 -2.66 -7.38 19.62
C GLU A 197 -1.30 -7.77 19.03
N THR A 198 -0.23 -7.56 19.77
CA THR A 198 1.11 -7.95 19.36
C THR A 198 1.61 -9.09 20.23
N LEU A 199 1.85 -10.24 19.61
CA LEU A 199 2.42 -11.42 20.26
C LEU A 199 3.95 -11.42 20.08
N TRP A 200 4.63 -11.09 21.17
CA TRP A 200 6.09 -11.07 21.23
C TRP A 200 6.65 -12.46 21.43
N ILE A 201 7.27 -13.01 20.40
CA ILE A 201 7.75 -14.39 20.35
C ILE A 201 9.19 -14.43 20.80
N PRO A 202 9.52 -15.18 21.89
CA PRO A 202 10.89 -15.43 22.26
C PRO A 202 11.53 -16.37 21.24
N GLN A 203 12.67 -15.99 20.69
CA GLN A 203 13.47 -16.87 19.86
C GLN A 203 14.18 -17.92 20.73
N SER A 204 14.34 -19.13 20.23
CA SER A 204 15.24 -20.12 20.81
C SER A 204 16.68 -19.61 20.83
N VAL A 205 17.54 -20.23 21.63
CA VAL A 205 18.98 -19.85 21.69
C VAL A 205 19.62 -19.97 20.31
N ALA A 206 19.29 -21.03 19.57
CA ALA A 206 19.81 -21.30 18.24
C ALA A 206 19.31 -20.29 17.19
N GLU A 207 18.01 -19.97 17.18
CA GLU A 207 17.43 -18.95 16.29
C GLU A 207 18.10 -17.58 16.53
N ARG A 208 18.22 -17.17 17.79
CA ARG A 208 18.86 -15.90 18.17
C ARG A 208 20.31 -15.82 17.76
N ALA A 209 21.06 -16.93 17.97
CA ALA A 209 22.47 -16.99 17.61
C ALA A 209 22.66 -16.89 16.10
N LEU A 210 21.88 -17.64 15.32
CA LEU A 210 21.96 -17.60 13.86
C LEU A 210 21.54 -16.24 13.31
N TYR A 211 20.43 -15.66 13.81
CA TYR A 211 19.96 -14.32 13.41
C TYR A 211 21.05 -13.26 13.62
N ARG A 212 21.72 -13.30 14.79
CA ARG A 212 22.80 -12.36 15.10
C ARG A 212 23.98 -12.53 14.15
N GLN A 213 24.46 -13.76 13.94
CA GLN A 213 25.62 -14.04 13.10
C GLN A 213 25.38 -13.65 11.63
N ILE A 214 24.21 -13.96 11.09
CA ILE A 214 23.86 -13.52 9.72
C ILE A 214 23.71 -11.99 9.67
N SER A 215 23.14 -11.35 10.70
CA SER A 215 23.02 -9.89 10.74
C SER A 215 24.39 -9.20 10.80
N GLU A 216 25.36 -9.74 11.54
CA GLU A 216 26.75 -9.28 11.57
C GLU A 216 27.41 -9.46 10.19
N PHE A 217 27.29 -10.64 9.60
CA PHE A 217 27.78 -10.93 8.25
C PHE A 217 27.19 -9.97 7.19
N VAL A 218 25.88 -9.69 7.25
CA VAL A 218 25.21 -8.73 6.34
C VAL A 218 25.75 -7.32 6.56
N ALA A 219 25.96 -6.89 7.80
CA ALA A 219 26.51 -5.57 8.11
C ALA A 219 27.93 -5.42 7.55
N ASP A 220 28.78 -6.41 7.73
CA ASP A 220 30.16 -6.43 7.21
C ASP A 220 30.17 -6.41 5.68
N ALA A 221 29.30 -7.17 5.03
CA ALA A 221 29.16 -7.20 3.59
C ALA A 221 28.65 -5.85 3.01
N VAL A 222 27.73 -5.17 3.70
CA VAL A 222 27.21 -3.84 3.29
C VAL A 222 28.26 -2.76 3.46
N HIS A 223 29.12 -2.82 4.48
CA HIS A 223 30.21 -1.86 4.69
C HIS A 223 31.45 -2.14 3.82
N GLY A 224 31.59 -3.38 3.35
CA GLY A 224 32.61 -3.76 2.35
C GLY A 224 32.19 -3.35 0.92
N ASP A 225 33.08 -3.67 -0.04
CA ASP A 225 32.85 -3.33 -1.45
C ASP A 225 31.63 -4.04 -2.08
N SER A 226 31.18 -5.17 -1.52
CA SER A 226 30.16 -6.02 -2.14
C SER A 226 28.72 -5.59 -1.88
N GLY A 227 28.46 -4.80 -0.85
CA GLY A 227 27.09 -4.53 -0.35
C GLY A 227 26.66 -3.05 -0.34
N GLN A 228 27.33 -2.17 -1.06
CA GLN A 228 26.93 -0.76 -1.14
C GLN A 228 25.66 -0.56 -2.02
N PRO A 229 24.88 0.52 -1.82
CA PRO A 229 23.74 0.84 -2.68
C PRO A 229 24.13 0.87 -4.15
N GLY A 230 23.41 0.08 -4.98
CA GLY A 230 23.74 -0.08 -6.40
C GLY A 230 24.67 -1.24 -6.73
N LYS A 231 25.21 -1.96 -5.74
CA LYS A 231 25.95 -3.22 -5.93
C LYS A 231 25.02 -4.43 -5.98
N PRO A 232 25.41 -5.54 -6.64
CA PRO A 232 24.51 -6.68 -6.92
C PRO A 232 23.85 -7.31 -5.69
N HIS A 233 24.52 -7.33 -4.53
CA HIS A 233 24.00 -7.99 -3.34
C HIS A 233 23.21 -7.10 -2.37
N TYR A 234 23.21 -5.78 -2.51
CA TYR A 234 22.51 -4.90 -1.55
C TYR A 234 21.06 -5.29 -1.33
N PHE A 235 20.31 -5.44 -2.43
CA PHE A 235 18.91 -5.86 -2.35
C PHE A 235 18.74 -7.28 -1.82
N THR A 236 19.61 -8.21 -2.21
CA THR A 236 19.55 -9.60 -1.75
C THR A 236 19.81 -9.68 -0.25
N LEU A 237 20.78 -8.93 0.29
CA LEU A 237 21.06 -8.86 1.71
C LEU A 237 19.92 -8.21 2.51
N MET A 238 19.28 -7.18 1.97
CA MET A 238 18.10 -6.57 2.56
C MET A 238 16.92 -7.57 2.58
N VAL A 239 16.71 -8.30 1.50
CA VAL A 239 15.69 -9.36 1.41
C VAL A 239 15.97 -10.46 2.43
N LEU A 240 17.22 -10.93 2.53
CA LEU A 240 17.62 -11.92 3.53
C LEU A 240 17.28 -11.47 4.96
N GLN A 241 17.52 -10.20 5.31
CA GLN A 241 17.15 -9.67 6.62
C GLN A 241 15.64 -9.68 6.87
N LYS A 242 14.82 -9.40 5.85
CA LYS A 242 13.37 -9.51 5.93
C LYS A 242 12.92 -10.96 6.08
N GLU A 243 13.51 -11.87 5.32
CA GLU A 243 13.22 -13.30 5.36
C GLU A 243 13.51 -13.92 6.72
N MET A 244 14.63 -13.56 7.35
CA MET A 244 14.97 -14.02 8.70
C MET A 244 13.97 -13.55 9.77
N GLY A 245 13.32 -12.41 9.59
CA GLY A 245 12.22 -11.96 10.42
C GLY A 245 10.92 -12.74 10.15
N SER A 246 10.74 -13.23 8.93
CA SER A 246 9.59 -14.02 8.51
C SER A 246 9.75 -15.50 8.88
N SER A 247 10.61 -16.23 8.19
CA SER A 247 10.86 -17.64 8.46
C SER A 247 12.27 -18.09 8.05
N TRP A 248 12.79 -19.13 8.73
CA TRP A 248 14.05 -19.75 8.36
C TRP A 248 13.98 -20.50 7.02
N ALA A 249 12.79 -20.97 6.63
CA ALA A 249 12.57 -21.58 5.32
C ALA A 249 12.79 -20.57 4.17
N ALA A 250 12.32 -19.34 4.33
CA ALA A 250 12.57 -18.29 3.34
C ALA A 250 14.06 -17.90 3.29
N ALA A 251 14.67 -17.65 4.46
CA ALA A 251 16.07 -17.28 4.55
C ALA A 251 17.02 -18.35 3.99
N CYS A 252 16.71 -19.64 4.19
CA CYS A 252 17.47 -20.75 3.65
C CYS A 252 17.55 -20.69 2.12
N GLY A 253 16.43 -20.41 1.43
CA GLY A 253 16.39 -20.30 -0.03
C GLY A 253 17.32 -19.20 -0.57
N THR A 254 17.36 -18.06 0.07
CA THR A 254 18.26 -16.95 -0.31
C THR A 254 19.71 -17.23 0.02
N LEU A 255 19.99 -17.86 1.17
CA LEU A 255 21.35 -18.28 1.53
C LEU A 255 21.92 -19.32 0.54
N VAL A 256 21.12 -20.27 0.10
CA VAL A 256 21.53 -21.25 -0.94
C VAL A 256 21.90 -20.55 -2.24
N LYS A 257 21.10 -19.58 -2.68
CA LYS A 257 21.37 -18.78 -3.90
C LYS A 257 22.66 -17.96 -3.75
N LEU A 258 22.87 -17.31 -2.61
CA LEU A 258 24.08 -16.56 -2.31
C LEU A 258 25.33 -17.45 -2.27
N ALA A 259 25.20 -18.68 -1.76
CA ALA A 259 26.31 -19.65 -1.76
C ALA A 259 26.69 -20.15 -3.16
N ALA A 260 25.71 -20.17 -4.09
CA ALA A 260 25.94 -20.53 -5.49
C ALA A 260 26.56 -19.39 -6.31
N HIS A 261 26.24 -18.12 -5.97
CA HIS A 261 26.73 -16.91 -6.63
C HIS A 261 27.29 -15.93 -5.59
N PRO A 262 28.47 -16.20 -5.04
CA PRO A 262 28.97 -15.48 -3.86
C PRO A 262 29.48 -14.05 -4.15
N ASP A 263 29.94 -13.74 -5.37
CA ASP A 263 30.39 -12.41 -5.86
C ASP A 263 31.07 -11.53 -4.77
N GLY A 264 32.11 -12.06 -4.11
CA GLY A 264 32.85 -11.39 -3.04
C GLY A 264 32.43 -11.75 -1.61
N LEU A 265 31.41 -12.59 -1.43
CA LEU A 265 31.05 -13.19 -0.13
C LEU A 265 31.78 -14.52 0.07
N ASP A 266 32.07 -14.90 1.32
CA ASP A 266 32.68 -16.22 1.61
C ASP A 266 31.64 -17.35 1.49
N PRO A 267 31.72 -18.20 0.44
CA PRO A 267 30.73 -19.23 0.18
C PRO A 267 30.66 -20.31 1.27
N LYS A 268 31.76 -20.54 2.03
CA LYS A 268 31.78 -21.52 3.13
C LYS A 268 30.89 -21.03 4.28
N HIS A 269 31.03 -19.78 4.67
CA HIS A 269 30.17 -19.17 5.70
C HIS A 269 28.70 -19.18 5.31
N VAL A 270 28.39 -18.80 4.06
CA VAL A 270 27.00 -18.75 3.56
C VAL A 270 26.38 -20.16 3.53
N LYS A 271 27.13 -21.19 3.10
CA LYS A 271 26.68 -22.59 3.16
C LYS A 271 26.38 -23.06 4.58
N ALA A 272 27.26 -22.75 5.54
CA ALA A 272 27.07 -23.09 6.94
C ALA A 272 25.81 -22.41 7.52
N PHE A 273 25.54 -21.17 7.15
CA PHE A 273 24.30 -20.50 7.53
C PHE A 273 23.05 -21.16 6.90
N ALA A 274 23.11 -21.55 5.62
CA ALA A 274 22.02 -22.22 4.93
C ALA A 274 21.65 -23.57 5.60
N GLU A 275 22.63 -24.39 5.96
CA GLU A 275 22.40 -25.67 6.66
C GLU A 275 21.74 -25.46 8.02
N ARG A 276 22.21 -24.49 8.79
CA ARG A 276 21.62 -24.18 10.09
C ARG A 276 20.20 -23.60 9.95
N ALA A 277 19.95 -22.75 8.94
CA ALA A 277 18.61 -22.22 8.65
C ALA A 277 17.65 -23.35 8.27
N ARG A 278 18.13 -24.36 7.50
CA ARG A 278 17.33 -25.53 7.14
C ARG A 278 16.88 -26.31 8.39
N VAL A 279 17.79 -26.59 9.31
CA VAL A 279 17.46 -27.29 10.56
C VAL A 279 16.45 -26.49 11.40
N LEU A 280 16.63 -25.15 11.52
CA LEU A 280 15.71 -24.30 12.27
C LEU A 280 14.34 -24.14 11.61
N SER A 281 14.23 -24.43 10.31
CA SER A 281 12.94 -24.38 9.60
C SER A 281 12.01 -25.55 9.93
N GLU A 282 12.49 -26.61 10.55
CA GLU A 282 11.71 -27.79 10.91
C GLU A 282 10.77 -27.55 12.11
N ASP A 283 11.19 -26.73 13.08
CA ASP A 283 10.37 -26.41 14.25
C ASP A 283 10.47 -24.93 14.67
N PRO A 284 9.95 -24.00 13.89
CA PRO A 284 10.09 -22.58 14.16
C PRO A 284 9.12 -22.09 15.25
N SER A 285 9.65 -21.32 16.21
CA SER A 285 8.88 -20.74 17.33
C SER A 285 7.67 -19.90 16.88
N LYS A 286 7.79 -19.23 15.74
CA LYS A 286 6.77 -18.35 15.18
C LYS A 286 5.56 -19.14 14.65
N LEU A 287 5.83 -20.29 14.02
CA LEU A 287 4.78 -21.16 13.47
C LEU A 287 3.92 -21.80 14.56
N ARG A 288 4.55 -22.27 15.64
CA ARG A 288 3.82 -22.78 16.82
C ARG A 288 2.89 -21.72 17.42
N THR A 289 3.35 -20.46 17.45
CA THR A 289 2.53 -19.35 17.95
C THR A 289 1.36 -19.05 17.01
N LEU A 290 1.55 -19.15 15.68
CA LEU A 290 0.47 -19.01 14.71
C LEU A 290 -0.62 -20.07 14.95
N LEU A 291 -0.27 -21.34 15.08
CA LEU A 291 -1.22 -22.44 15.29
C LEU A 291 -2.07 -22.18 16.54
N ARG A 292 -1.44 -21.81 17.68
CA ARG A 292 -2.16 -21.46 18.91
C ARG A 292 -3.08 -20.26 18.71
N SER A 293 -2.66 -19.27 17.93
CA SER A 293 -3.49 -18.08 17.64
C SER A 293 -4.74 -18.48 16.86
N ILE A 294 -4.60 -19.34 15.85
CA ILE A 294 -5.72 -19.84 15.06
C ILE A 294 -6.66 -20.69 15.92
N ASP A 295 -6.14 -21.54 16.81
CA ASP A 295 -6.95 -22.31 17.75
C ASP A 295 -7.78 -21.41 18.67
N SER A 296 -7.23 -20.28 19.10
CA SER A 296 -7.92 -19.29 19.93
C SER A 296 -9.13 -18.64 19.25
N LEU A 297 -9.20 -18.69 17.91
CA LEU A 297 -10.31 -18.13 17.14
C LEU A 297 -11.55 -19.05 17.07
N LYS A 298 -11.46 -20.26 17.61
CA LYS A 298 -12.61 -21.19 17.74
C LYS A 298 -13.40 -21.40 16.45
N GLY A 299 -12.70 -21.56 15.33
CA GLY A 299 -13.32 -21.81 14.02
C GLY A 299 -13.69 -20.56 13.22
N GLU A 300 -13.52 -19.36 13.77
CA GLU A 300 -13.72 -18.13 12.99
C GLU A 300 -12.73 -18.01 11.84
N LYS A 301 -13.17 -17.38 10.75
CA LYS A 301 -12.33 -17.15 9.58
C LYS A 301 -11.19 -16.19 9.91
N ALA A 302 -9.99 -16.54 9.43
CA ALA A 302 -8.78 -15.73 9.61
C ALA A 302 -8.00 -15.60 8.30
N ILE A 303 -7.41 -14.42 8.10
CA ILE A 303 -6.48 -14.16 7.00
C ILE A 303 -5.09 -14.06 7.60
N VAL A 304 -4.18 -14.91 7.14
CA VAL A 304 -2.77 -14.91 7.52
C VAL A 304 -1.96 -14.27 6.38
N PHE A 305 -1.34 -13.14 6.66
CA PHE A 305 -0.47 -12.46 5.70
C PHE A 305 0.99 -12.77 5.94
N THR A 306 1.72 -13.02 4.85
CA THR A 306 3.18 -13.11 4.82
C THR A 306 3.72 -12.45 3.55
N GLN A 307 5.01 -12.07 3.55
CA GLN A 307 5.65 -11.47 2.36
C GLN A 307 6.22 -12.53 1.41
N PHE A 308 6.57 -13.72 1.92
CA PHE A 308 7.40 -14.69 1.22
C PHE A 308 6.66 -15.98 0.89
N ARG A 309 6.87 -16.47 -0.34
CA ARG A 309 6.28 -17.73 -0.80
C ARG A 309 6.72 -18.93 0.04
N ALA A 310 8.02 -19.04 0.32
CA ALA A 310 8.52 -20.13 1.13
C ALA A 310 7.92 -20.14 2.55
N THR A 311 7.69 -18.96 3.14
CA THR A 311 6.96 -18.84 4.40
C THR A 311 5.49 -19.24 4.24
N GLN A 312 4.83 -18.82 3.17
CA GLN A 312 3.44 -19.23 2.88
C GLN A 312 3.32 -20.75 2.79
N ASP A 313 4.23 -21.39 2.05
CA ASP A 313 4.22 -22.84 1.86
C ASP A 313 4.42 -23.59 3.20
N ALA A 314 5.34 -23.12 4.05
CA ALA A 314 5.55 -23.65 5.39
C ALA A 314 4.31 -23.48 6.30
N ILE A 315 3.66 -22.33 6.26
CA ILE A 315 2.43 -22.07 7.02
C ILE A 315 1.31 -23.00 6.56
N VAL A 316 1.13 -23.14 5.25
CA VAL A 316 0.07 -24.00 4.66
C VAL A 316 0.30 -25.45 5.04
N ALA A 317 1.55 -25.94 4.96
CA ALA A 317 1.89 -27.31 5.36
C ALA A 317 1.52 -27.58 6.82
N ALA A 318 1.94 -26.71 7.73
CA ALA A 318 1.68 -26.86 9.17
C ALA A 318 0.18 -26.75 9.52
N LEU A 319 -0.56 -25.88 8.86
CA LEU A 319 -2.01 -25.75 9.05
C LEU A 319 -2.76 -27.00 8.61
N ARG A 320 -2.38 -27.58 7.47
CA ARG A 320 -2.97 -28.79 6.95
C ARG A 320 -2.64 -30.01 7.84
N GLU A 321 -1.40 -30.09 8.31
CA GLU A 321 -0.99 -31.12 9.28
C GLU A 321 -1.78 -31.02 10.59
N ALA A 322 -2.08 -29.81 11.05
CA ALA A 322 -2.93 -29.55 12.20
C ALA A 322 -4.45 -29.73 11.90
N GLY A 323 -4.82 -30.23 10.71
CA GLY A 323 -6.23 -30.46 10.32
C GLY A 323 -7.04 -29.18 10.07
N ARG A 324 -6.38 -28.04 9.80
CA ARG A 324 -7.06 -26.78 9.50
C ARG A 324 -7.31 -26.62 8.00
N SER A 325 -8.57 -26.39 7.63
CA SER A 325 -8.93 -26.12 6.23
C SER A 325 -8.34 -24.78 5.78
N THR A 326 -7.61 -24.81 4.65
CA THR A 326 -6.74 -23.68 4.27
C THR A 326 -6.80 -23.41 2.78
N ALA A 327 -7.21 -22.19 2.43
CA ALA A 327 -7.08 -21.61 1.10
C ALA A 327 -5.74 -20.87 0.96
N VAL A 328 -5.20 -20.84 -0.24
CA VAL A 328 -3.91 -20.21 -0.58
C VAL A 328 -4.14 -19.14 -1.63
N PHE A 329 -3.50 -17.97 -1.44
CA PHE A 329 -3.65 -16.85 -2.34
C PHE A 329 -2.32 -16.11 -2.54
N HIS A 330 -1.83 -16.02 -3.79
CA HIS A 330 -0.56 -15.36 -4.11
C HIS A 330 -0.52 -14.73 -5.49
N GLY A 331 0.50 -13.92 -5.75
CA GLY A 331 0.62 -13.12 -6.97
C GLY A 331 0.69 -13.93 -8.27
N GLU A 332 1.34 -15.10 -8.24
CA GLU A 332 1.57 -15.96 -9.40
C GLU A 332 0.31 -16.72 -9.89
N MET A 333 -0.73 -16.81 -9.05
CA MET A 333 -1.99 -17.45 -9.42
C MET A 333 -2.70 -16.67 -10.53
N GLY A 334 -3.31 -17.39 -11.46
CA GLY A 334 -4.22 -16.85 -12.46
C GLY A 334 -5.46 -16.22 -11.79
N TRP A 335 -6.18 -15.36 -12.52
CA TRP A 335 -7.34 -14.70 -11.94
C TRP A 335 -8.45 -15.71 -11.53
N ARG A 336 -8.69 -16.77 -12.30
CA ARG A 336 -9.67 -17.82 -11.99
C ARG A 336 -9.30 -18.55 -10.69
N GLU A 337 -8.05 -18.97 -10.57
CA GLU A 337 -7.55 -19.64 -9.37
C GLU A 337 -7.72 -18.75 -8.14
N LYS A 338 -7.52 -17.42 -8.29
CA LYS A 338 -7.72 -16.44 -7.25
C LYS A 338 -9.18 -16.34 -6.82
N GLU A 339 -10.12 -16.28 -7.77
CA GLU A 339 -11.55 -16.28 -7.46
C GLU A 339 -11.97 -17.57 -6.76
N GLU A 340 -11.59 -18.72 -7.29
CA GLU A 340 -11.89 -20.04 -6.71
C GLU A 340 -11.32 -20.16 -5.28
N ALA A 341 -10.11 -19.65 -5.02
CA ALA A 341 -9.53 -19.65 -3.69
C ALA A 341 -10.31 -18.78 -2.71
N LEU A 342 -10.79 -17.61 -3.16
CA LEU A 342 -11.60 -16.72 -2.33
C LEU A 342 -13.00 -17.28 -2.08
N ASP A 343 -13.61 -17.93 -3.07
CA ASP A 343 -14.91 -18.57 -2.90
C ASP A 343 -14.83 -19.76 -1.93
N ARG A 344 -13.79 -20.60 -2.05
CA ARG A 344 -13.52 -21.66 -1.07
C ARG A 344 -13.33 -21.06 0.34
N PHE A 345 -12.54 -20.00 0.47
CA PHE A 345 -12.35 -19.33 1.76
C PHE A 345 -13.67 -18.76 2.29
N ARG A 346 -14.51 -18.18 1.44
CA ARG A 346 -15.82 -17.65 1.86
C ARG A 346 -16.76 -18.74 2.35
N GLN A 347 -16.78 -19.90 1.67
CA GLN A 347 -17.78 -20.96 1.90
C GLN A 347 -17.30 -22.03 2.90
N HIS A 348 -16.08 -22.51 2.75
CA HIS A 348 -15.65 -23.76 3.40
C HIS A 348 -14.38 -23.61 4.25
N GLU A 349 -13.39 -22.84 3.80
CA GLU A 349 -12.09 -22.80 4.46
C GLU A 349 -12.07 -21.88 5.68
N GLN A 350 -11.37 -22.29 6.74
CA GLN A 350 -11.20 -21.46 7.92
C GLN A 350 -10.12 -20.40 7.75
N VAL A 351 -9.02 -20.75 7.12
CA VAL A 351 -7.83 -19.89 7.02
C VAL A 351 -7.52 -19.58 5.56
N LEU A 352 -7.31 -18.30 5.26
CA LEU A 352 -6.70 -17.85 4.01
C LEU A 352 -5.26 -17.44 4.28
N VAL A 353 -4.29 -18.13 3.67
CA VAL A 353 -2.87 -17.72 3.72
C VAL A 353 -2.55 -16.93 2.46
N SER A 354 -2.23 -15.64 2.60
CA SER A 354 -2.06 -14.72 1.48
C SER A 354 -0.69 -14.05 1.48
N THR A 355 -0.06 -13.97 0.29
CA THR A 355 1.05 -13.03 0.08
C THR A 355 0.52 -11.63 -0.24
N GLU A 356 1.34 -10.58 -0.03
CA GLU A 356 0.94 -9.19 -0.29
C GLU A 356 0.44 -8.97 -1.72
N ALA A 357 1.19 -9.47 -2.71
CA ALA A 357 0.82 -9.36 -4.13
C ALA A 357 -0.50 -10.07 -4.47
N GLY A 358 -0.87 -11.08 -3.69
CA GLY A 358 -2.14 -11.79 -3.85
C GLY A 358 -3.32 -10.97 -3.34
N GLY A 359 -3.17 -10.35 -2.16
CA GLY A 359 -4.26 -9.66 -1.44
C GLY A 359 -4.61 -8.27 -1.96
N GLU A 360 -3.85 -7.67 -2.87
CA GLU A 360 -4.13 -6.32 -3.35
C GLU A 360 -5.49 -6.21 -4.04
N GLY A 361 -6.29 -5.24 -3.60
CA GLY A 361 -7.56 -4.87 -4.23
C GLY A 361 -8.79 -5.68 -3.82
N ARG A 362 -8.68 -6.82 -3.14
CA ARG A 362 -9.82 -7.68 -2.81
C ARG A 362 -10.57 -7.25 -1.56
N ASN A 363 -11.90 -7.40 -1.59
CA ASN A 363 -12.75 -7.20 -0.42
C ASN A 363 -12.88 -8.51 0.35
N LEU A 364 -12.40 -8.50 1.61
CA LEU A 364 -12.39 -9.66 2.50
C LEU A 364 -13.15 -9.37 3.80
N GLN A 365 -14.15 -8.48 3.76
CA GLN A 365 -14.92 -8.04 4.93
C GLN A 365 -15.72 -9.17 5.62
N PHE A 366 -15.97 -10.28 4.94
CA PHE A 366 -16.61 -11.46 5.54
C PHE A 366 -15.70 -12.19 6.56
N ALA A 367 -14.41 -11.86 6.62
CA ALA A 367 -13.49 -12.24 7.68
C ALA A 367 -13.30 -11.05 8.64
N ARG A 368 -13.01 -11.32 9.91
CA ARG A 368 -12.76 -10.29 10.92
C ARG A 368 -11.42 -10.42 11.64
N ASN A 369 -10.69 -11.51 11.40
CA ASN A 369 -9.39 -11.78 12.01
C ASN A 369 -8.29 -11.66 10.97
N VAL A 370 -7.32 -10.78 11.22
CA VAL A 370 -6.12 -10.57 10.42
C VAL A 370 -4.91 -10.98 11.25
N ILE A 371 -4.11 -11.89 10.75
CA ILE A 371 -2.86 -12.30 11.39
C ILE A 371 -1.70 -11.91 10.49
N ASN A 372 -0.86 -11.00 10.93
CA ASN A 372 0.38 -10.68 10.26
C ASN A 372 1.47 -11.63 10.77
N TYR A 373 1.79 -12.66 9.96
CA TYR A 373 2.85 -13.61 10.30
C TYR A 373 4.22 -12.95 10.30
N ASP A 374 4.47 -12.09 9.32
CA ASP A 374 5.60 -11.17 9.27
C ASP A 374 5.11 -9.73 9.09
N LEU A 375 5.92 -8.78 9.54
CA LEU A 375 5.62 -7.38 9.41
C LEU A 375 6.42 -6.76 8.27
N PRO A 376 5.77 -6.13 7.29
CA PRO A 376 6.47 -5.32 6.33
C PRO A 376 7.15 -4.15 7.05
N TRP A 377 8.38 -3.83 6.66
CA TRP A 377 9.06 -2.66 7.23
C TRP A 377 8.35 -1.37 6.85
N ASN A 378 7.75 -1.32 5.65
CA ASN A 378 6.91 -0.21 5.24
C ASN A 378 5.51 -0.29 5.91
N PRO A 379 5.17 0.66 6.81
CA PRO A 379 3.89 0.65 7.52
C PRO A 379 2.66 0.78 6.62
N MET A 380 2.80 1.37 5.43
CA MET A 380 1.70 1.46 4.48
C MET A 380 1.19 0.10 4.04
N ARG A 381 2.10 -0.87 3.86
CA ARG A 381 1.71 -2.24 3.51
C ARG A 381 0.92 -2.91 4.64
N LEU A 382 1.28 -2.63 5.89
CA LEU A 382 0.54 -3.13 7.05
C LEU A 382 -0.88 -2.54 7.11
N GLU A 383 -1.03 -1.24 6.88
CA GLU A 383 -2.34 -0.60 6.75
C GLU A 383 -3.16 -1.18 5.59
N GLN A 384 -2.54 -1.42 4.45
CA GLN A 384 -3.19 -2.03 3.30
C GLN A 384 -3.70 -3.44 3.60
N ARG A 385 -2.94 -4.27 4.34
CA ARG A 385 -3.39 -5.59 4.81
C ARG A 385 -4.63 -5.48 5.69
N ILE A 386 -4.60 -4.63 6.70
CA ILE A 386 -5.72 -4.39 7.61
C ILE A 386 -6.93 -3.84 6.85
N GLY A 387 -6.71 -2.92 5.93
CA GLY A 387 -7.73 -2.31 5.07
C GLY A 387 -8.45 -3.29 4.13
N ARG A 388 -8.00 -4.55 4.00
CA ARG A 388 -8.75 -5.59 3.26
C ARG A 388 -10.01 -6.03 4.01
N VAL A 389 -9.98 -5.94 5.33
CA VAL A 389 -11.04 -6.38 6.24
C VAL A 389 -11.73 -5.20 6.90
N HIS A 390 -10.96 -4.20 7.33
CA HIS A 390 -11.44 -3.02 8.04
C HIS A 390 -11.86 -1.91 7.05
N ARG A 391 -13.06 -2.05 6.52
CA ARG A 391 -13.67 -1.11 5.55
C ARG A 391 -15.07 -0.71 5.98
N LEU A 392 -15.63 0.29 5.28
CA LEU A 392 -17.03 0.64 5.39
C LEU A 392 -17.91 -0.59 5.08
N GLY A 393 -18.92 -0.84 5.94
CA GLY A 393 -19.76 -2.03 5.86
C GLY A 393 -19.25 -3.24 6.63
N GLN A 394 -18.13 -3.12 7.36
CA GLN A 394 -17.73 -4.12 8.35
C GLN A 394 -18.60 -3.95 9.61
N GLU A 395 -19.39 -4.98 9.95
CA GLU A 395 -20.34 -4.95 11.06
C GLU A 395 -19.71 -5.39 12.39
N HIS A 396 -18.59 -6.12 12.33
CA HIS A 396 -17.96 -6.71 13.50
C HIS A 396 -16.59 -6.09 13.82
N PRO A 397 -16.21 -6.05 15.11
CA PRO A 397 -14.85 -5.63 15.49
C PRO A 397 -13.78 -6.44 14.76
N VAL A 398 -12.83 -5.75 14.13
CA VAL A 398 -11.71 -6.38 13.45
C VAL A 398 -10.58 -6.65 14.44
N ARG A 399 -10.17 -7.92 14.56
CA ARG A 399 -9.03 -8.33 15.37
C ARG A 399 -7.78 -8.44 14.49
N VAL A 400 -6.73 -7.74 14.87
CA VAL A 400 -5.43 -7.77 14.20
C VAL A 400 -4.39 -8.36 15.16
N ILE A 401 -3.76 -9.46 14.76
CA ILE A 401 -2.71 -10.13 15.55
C ILE A 401 -1.40 -10.00 14.79
N ASN A 402 -0.41 -9.37 15.41
CA ASN A 402 0.94 -9.25 14.87
C ASN A 402 1.87 -10.26 15.54
N LEU A 403 2.54 -11.12 14.76
CA LEU A 403 3.51 -12.09 15.27
C LEU A 403 4.92 -11.54 15.09
N VAL A 404 5.62 -11.22 16.16
CA VAL A 404 6.92 -10.55 16.12
C VAL A 404 7.96 -11.28 16.94
N ALA A 405 9.03 -11.71 16.30
CA ALA A 405 10.17 -12.30 16.98
C ALA A 405 10.99 -11.20 17.68
N ARG A 406 11.29 -11.38 18.98
CA ARG A 406 12.08 -10.42 19.74
C ARG A 406 13.51 -10.29 19.21
N GLY A 407 14.02 -9.05 19.17
CA GLY A 407 15.38 -8.76 18.74
C GLY A 407 15.63 -8.72 17.24
N THR A 408 14.57 -8.81 16.44
CA THR A 408 14.62 -8.65 14.98
C THR A 408 14.39 -7.21 14.57
N ILE A 409 14.67 -6.87 13.31
CA ILE A 409 14.37 -5.55 12.73
C ILE A 409 12.87 -5.25 12.84
N GLU A 410 12.01 -6.22 12.57
CA GLU A 410 10.55 -6.09 12.68
C GLU A 410 10.12 -5.61 14.08
N ALA A 411 10.79 -6.12 15.14
CA ALA A 411 10.51 -5.72 16.51
C ALA A 411 10.81 -4.25 16.75
N TYR A 412 11.94 -3.74 16.25
CA TYR A 412 12.30 -2.32 16.39
C TYR A 412 11.37 -1.42 15.57
N VAL A 413 11.04 -1.82 14.35
CA VAL A 413 10.11 -1.07 13.50
C VAL A 413 8.73 -0.99 14.15
N LEU A 414 8.18 -2.12 14.61
CA LEU A 414 6.86 -2.15 15.24
C LEU A 414 6.83 -1.32 16.53
N GLU A 415 7.88 -1.40 17.36
CA GLU A 415 7.95 -0.59 18.59
C GLU A 415 7.85 0.92 18.30
N ILE A 416 8.47 1.39 17.21
CA ILE A 416 8.36 2.78 16.77
C ILE A 416 6.93 3.08 16.31
N LEU A 417 6.39 2.25 15.43
CA LEU A 417 5.07 2.47 14.82
C LEU A 417 3.96 2.42 15.86
N GLU A 418 4.01 1.47 16.79
CA GLU A 418 2.98 1.28 17.81
C GLU A 418 3.09 2.33 18.93
N ARG A 419 4.29 2.48 19.54
CA ARG A 419 4.47 3.31 20.74
C ARG A 419 4.69 4.80 20.45
N LYS A 420 5.37 5.14 19.36
CA LYS A 420 5.74 6.52 19.05
C LYS A 420 4.79 7.18 18.06
N ILE A 421 4.41 6.46 17.01
CA ILE A 421 3.53 6.98 15.98
C ILE A 421 2.06 6.66 16.29
N ARG A 422 1.78 5.65 17.13
CA ARG A 422 0.43 5.15 17.39
C ARG A 422 -0.30 4.84 16.08
N MET A 423 0.40 4.15 15.18
CA MET A 423 -0.07 3.90 13.82
C MET A 423 -1.47 3.27 13.80
N PHE A 424 -1.73 2.37 14.72
CA PHE A 424 -3.03 1.68 14.78
C PHE A 424 -4.20 2.55 15.27
N GLU A 425 -3.93 3.75 15.74
CA GLU A 425 -4.93 4.77 16.08
C GLU A 425 -5.17 5.75 14.93
N LEU A 426 -4.26 5.78 13.93
CA LEU A 426 -4.38 6.66 12.77
C LEU A 426 -5.51 6.23 11.85
N VAL A 427 -6.09 7.17 11.15
CA VAL A 427 -7.01 6.90 10.04
C VAL A 427 -6.21 6.31 8.87
N VAL A 428 -6.80 5.37 8.15
CA VAL A 428 -6.16 4.76 6.96
C VAL A 428 -5.82 5.86 5.95
N GLY A 429 -4.56 5.91 5.55
CA GLY A 429 -4.01 6.94 4.66
C GLY A 429 -3.18 8.02 5.37
N GLU A 430 -3.42 8.32 6.66
CA GLU A 430 -2.62 9.30 7.39
C GLU A 430 -1.14 8.91 7.47
N MET A 431 -0.85 7.62 7.49
CA MET A 431 0.53 7.13 7.52
C MET A 431 1.30 7.44 6.24
N GLU A 432 0.64 7.42 5.09
CA GLU A 432 1.24 7.83 3.80
C GLU A 432 1.64 9.30 3.82
N ASP A 433 0.77 10.15 4.33
CA ASP A 433 1.04 11.58 4.44
C ASP A 433 2.17 11.87 5.44
N ILE A 434 2.22 11.16 6.56
CA ILE A 434 3.32 11.26 7.54
C ILE A 434 4.65 10.84 6.92
N LEU A 435 4.69 9.72 6.20
CA LEU A 435 5.89 9.28 5.49
C LEU A 435 6.28 10.23 4.36
N GLY A 436 5.30 10.82 3.66
CA GLY A 436 5.54 11.84 2.66
C GLY A 436 6.10 13.15 3.25
N ALA A 437 5.72 13.51 4.48
CA ALA A 437 6.28 14.63 5.20
C ALA A 437 7.69 14.36 5.73
N TRP A 438 8.04 13.08 5.88
CA TRP A 438 9.38 12.64 6.27
C TRP A 438 10.30 12.64 5.04
N ASN A 439 10.91 13.79 4.76
CA ASN A 439 11.67 14.06 3.56
C ASN A 439 13.08 13.41 3.65
N THR A 440 13.26 12.19 3.10
CA THR A 440 14.55 11.51 3.03
C THR A 440 14.91 11.12 1.60
N HIS A 441 16.21 11.03 1.34
CA HIS A 441 16.74 10.46 0.09
C HIS A 441 16.67 8.91 0.19
N GLY A 442 15.61 8.30 -0.33
CA GLY A 442 15.43 6.86 -0.33
C GLY A 442 14.09 6.39 0.26
N SER A 443 13.85 5.08 0.23
CA SER A 443 12.65 4.48 0.83
C SER A 443 12.78 4.37 2.36
N PHE A 444 11.64 4.27 3.05
CA PHE A 444 11.64 4.00 4.49
C PHE A 444 12.36 2.66 4.82
N GLU A 445 12.22 1.67 3.95
CA GLU A 445 12.86 0.36 4.10
C GLU A 445 14.38 0.45 3.98
N ASP A 446 14.91 1.27 3.05
CA ASP A 446 16.36 1.53 2.92
C ASP A 446 16.91 2.18 4.19
N GLU A 447 16.19 3.14 4.77
CA GLU A 447 16.61 3.81 5.99
C GLU A 447 16.61 2.87 7.20
N VAL A 448 15.60 2.00 7.32
CA VAL A 448 15.55 0.94 8.34
C VAL A 448 16.73 -0.01 8.19
N PHE A 449 17.00 -0.47 6.96
CA PHE A 449 18.12 -1.38 6.68
C PHE A 449 19.47 -0.75 6.96
N ARG A 450 19.69 0.49 6.51
CA ARG A 450 20.92 1.25 6.77
C ARG A 450 21.17 1.42 8.27
N ARG A 451 20.17 1.83 9.05
CA ARG A 451 20.32 1.99 10.51
C ARG A 451 20.61 0.68 11.21
N TRP A 452 20.07 -0.43 10.70
CA TRP A 452 20.34 -1.75 11.25
C TRP A 452 21.78 -2.18 11.00
N THR A 453 22.25 -2.10 9.78
CA THR A 453 23.60 -2.52 9.37
C THR A 453 24.70 -1.65 9.98
N GLU A 454 24.47 -0.35 10.14
CA GLU A 454 25.38 0.58 10.82
C GLU A 454 25.44 0.39 12.35
N SER A 455 24.68 -0.53 12.92
CA SER A 455 24.51 -0.69 14.36
C SER A 455 25.09 -2.01 14.88
N HIS A 456 26.33 -2.00 15.34
CA HIS A 456 27.03 -3.22 15.80
C HIS A 456 26.64 -3.68 17.22
N SER A 457 25.84 -2.93 17.98
CA SER A 457 25.41 -3.31 19.33
C SER A 457 23.95 -2.97 19.60
N PRO A 458 23.28 -3.69 20.51
CA PRO A 458 21.89 -3.41 20.89
C PRO A 458 21.68 -1.97 21.41
N ARG A 459 22.69 -1.42 22.11
CA ARG A 459 22.64 -0.05 22.62
C ARG A 459 22.67 0.99 21.51
N VAL A 460 23.52 0.79 20.50
CA VAL A 460 23.61 1.66 19.33
C VAL A 460 22.34 1.54 18.49
N ARG A 461 21.82 0.33 18.29
CA ARG A 461 20.55 0.08 17.60
C ARG A 461 19.40 0.86 18.24
N LYS A 462 19.24 0.74 19.57
CA LYS A 462 18.20 1.46 20.32
C LYS A 462 18.30 2.97 20.14
N LYS A 463 19.52 3.54 20.13
CA LYS A 463 19.75 4.98 19.90
C LYS A 463 19.35 5.35 18.48
N ARG A 464 19.85 4.67 17.43
CA ARG A 464 19.58 4.98 16.02
C ARG A 464 18.11 4.81 15.63
N PHE A 465 17.45 3.79 16.15
CA PHE A 465 16.00 3.62 15.96
C PHE A 465 15.19 4.62 16.79
N GLY A 466 15.71 5.08 17.92
CA GLY A 466 15.15 6.20 18.67
C GLY A 466 15.19 7.52 17.90
N GLU A 467 16.28 7.79 17.17
CA GLU A 467 16.40 8.94 16.28
C GLU A 467 15.41 8.86 15.11
N LEU A 468 15.24 7.67 14.50
CA LEU A 468 14.23 7.43 13.47
C LEU A 468 12.82 7.71 14.00
N ALA A 469 12.53 7.24 15.22
CA ALA A 469 11.26 7.49 15.88
C ALA A 469 11.01 8.99 16.08
N GLN A 470 12.03 9.75 16.51
CA GLN A 470 11.90 11.18 16.71
C GLN A 470 11.63 11.93 15.39
N ASN A 471 12.31 11.54 14.32
CA ASN A 471 12.09 12.09 12.99
C ASN A 471 10.65 11.85 12.50
N LEU A 472 10.12 10.65 12.72
CA LEU A 472 8.72 10.33 12.37
C LEU A 472 7.71 11.07 13.25
N VAL A 473 8.00 11.25 14.54
CA VAL A 473 7.15 12.07 15.44
C VAL A 473 7.12 13.52 14.97
N THR A 474 8.26 14.06 14.56
CA THR A 474 8.34 15.41 13.97
C THR A 474 7.53 15.48 12.67
N ALA A 475 7.68 14.52 11.78
CA ALA A 475 6.89 14.45 10.55
C ALA A 475 5.38 14.36 10.83
N ARG A 476 4.96 13.57 11.83
CA ARG A 476 3.55 13.50 12.28
C ARG A 476 3.05 14.85 12.79
N LYS A 477 3.83 15.56 13.59
CA LYS A 477 3.46 16.92 14.06
C LYS A 477 3.32 17.89 12.90
N LEU A 478 4.25 17.88 11.95
CA LEU A 478 4.17 18.69 10.74
C LEU A 478 2.93 18.36 9.92
N TYR A 479 2.62 17.08 9.74
CA TYR A 479 1.40 16.63 9.08
C TYR A 479 0.15 17.14 9.82
N GLN A 480 0.07 17.01 11.14
CA GLN A 480 -1.06 17.51 11.93
C GLN A 480 -1.23 19.02 11.79
N GLN A 481 -0.16 19.79 11.91
CA GLN A 481 -0.18 21.24 11.69
C GLN A 481 -0.65 21.60 10.27
N GLN A 482 -0.18 20.86 9.26
CA GLN A 482 -0.62 21.03 7.87
C GLN A 482 -2.09 20.66 7.68
N ARG A 483 -2.55 19.56 8.28
CA ARG A 483 -3.94 19.14 8.26
C ARG A 483 -4.85 20.20 8.90
N ASP A 484 -4.45 20.76 10.03
CA ASP A 484 -5.20 21.82 10.71
C ASP A 484 -5.17 23.11 9.91
N SER A 485 -4.01 23.48 9.35
CA SER A 485 -3.90 24.63 8.44
C SER A 485 -4.56 24.41 7.07
N GLN A 486 -4.75 23.17 6.61
CA GLN A 486 -5.50 22.84 5.41
C GLN A 486 -6.99 22.53 5.68
N SER A 487 -7.39 22.38 6.97
CA SER A 487 -8.79 22.12 7.32
C SER A 487 -9.72 23.24 6.80
N TRP A 488 -9.20 24.45 6.74
CA TRP A 488 -9.92 25.61 6.17
C TRP A 488 -10.09 25.54 4.64
N LEU A 489 -9.20 24.83 3.88
CA LEU A 489 -9.40 24.61 2.43
C LEU A 489 -10.72 23.87 2.14
N PHE A 490 -11.21 23.12 3.13
CA PHE A 490 -12.28 22.15 2.94
C PHE A 490 -13.43 22.28 3.96
N ARG A 491 -13.37 23.20 4.96
CA ARG A 491 -14.49 23.52 5.85
C ARG A 491 -15.47 24.45 5.15
N GLY A 492 -16.67 23.98 4.84
CA GLY A 492 -17.77 24.73 4.31
C GLY A 492 -18.35 24.05 3.09
N GLY A 493 -19.42 23.26 3.29
CA GLY A 493 -20.39 22.96 2.25
C GLY A 493 -21.13 24.24 1.85
N PRO A 494 -21.87 24.28 0.73
CA PRO A 494 -22.70 25.44 0.36
C PRO A 494 -23.78 25.59 1.43
N GLY A 495 -23.61 26.54 2.37
CA GLY A 495 -24.60 26.84 3.41
C GLY A 495 -24.12 27.44 4.72
N SER A 496 -22.83 27.72 4.94
CA SER A 496 -22.33 28.21 6.24
C SER A 496 -21.79 29.66 6.27
N ASP A 497 -21.94 30.46 5.22
CA ASP A 497 -21.39 31.82 5.16
C ASP A 497 -22.50 32.94 5.04
N GLU A 498 -23.74 32.67 5.46
CA GLU A 498 -24.81 33.71 5.46
C GLU A 498 -25.23 34.20 6.84
N GLU A 499 -24.48 34.00 7.90
CA GLU A 499 -24.79 34.60 9.21
C GLU A 499 -23.56 35.28 9.84
N HIS A 500 -23.06 36.38 9.28
CA HIS A 500 -22.33 37.44 10.00
C HIS A 500 -21.94 38.58 9.06
N GLU A 501 -22.96 39.30 8.56
CA GLU A 501 -22.90 40.71 8.20
C GLU A 501 -24.27 41.31 8.42
N SER A 502 -24.51 41.79 9.63
CA SER A 502 -25.52 42.83 9.91
C SER A 502 -25.06 43.65 11.10
#